data_fd79b9ea19ae817e77cbea462e02732f
#
_entry.id   fd79b9ea19ae817e77cbea462e02732f
#
_cell.length_a   1.000
_cell.length_b   1.000
_cell.length_c   1.000
_cell.angle_alpha   90.00
_cell.angle_beta   90.00
_cell.angle_gamma   90.00
#
_symmetry.space_group_name_H-M   'P 1'
#
loop_
_entity.id
_entity.type
_entity.pdbx_description
1 polymer ?
#
loop_
_entity_poly.entity_id
_entity_poly.type
_entity_poly.pdbx_seq_one_letter_code
_entity_poly.pdbx_strand_id
1 'polypeptide(L)'
;MRQITEKIVRAFESRTELRIDNSRTDGTSLWLFNNKIAEWRTDGLWITNAGWDSRTTKERLNGLSGVQIQQVRGNWFLNGRRWDGGWVNVDAWNDGIDSLPLEVTQEPEFDITSEWMAEGYSKPIYAVYHTLNEASLIDVETLLSGIPTKRMESDTEGVYRPNYFIVVRPEDIDKAVKILSN
;
A
#
# COMPACT_ATOMS: atom_id res chain seq x y z
N MET A 1 3.29 1.93 -17.90
CA MET A 1 2.18 0.93 -17.98
C MET A 1 2.05 0.45 -19.41
N ARG A 2 1.70 -0.82 -19.65
CA ARG A 2 1.51 -1.30 -21.05
C ARG A 2 0.20 -0.80 -21.62
N GLN A 3 0.16 -0.48 -22.92
CA GLN A 3 -1.05 0.02 -23.59
C GLN A 3 -2.29 -0.89 -23.41
N ILE A 4 -2.09 -2.22 -23.32
CA ILE A 4 -3.17 -3.16 -23.05
C ILE A 4 -3.77 -2.94 -21.66
N THR A 5 -2.93 -2.74 -20.65
CA THR A 5 -3.37 -2.45 -19.28
C THR A 5 -4.18 -1.18 -19.21
N GLU A 6 -3.70 -0.10 -19.83
CA GLU A 6 -4.42 1.18 -19.85
C GLU A 6 -5.80 1.06 -20.49
N LYS A 7 -5.89 0.37 -21.64
CA LYS A 7 -7.16 0.21 -22.36
C LYS A 7 -8.15 -0.62 -21.58
N ILE A 8 -7.73 -1.77 -21.05
CA ILE A 8 -8.65 -2.67 -20.34
C ILE A 8 -9.11 -2.10 -19.00
N VAL A 9 -8.22 -1.43 -18.28
CA VAL A 9 -8.54 -0.75 -17.01
C VAL A 9 -9.49 0.40 -17.25
N ARG A 10 -9.21 1.26 -18.24
CA ARG A 10 -10.12 2.37 -18.61
C ARG A 10 -11.51 1.85 -18.95
N ALA A 11 -11.62 0.77 -19.74
CA ALA A 11 -12.91 0.18 -20.07
C ALA A 11 -13.64 -0.34 -18.83
N PHE A 12 -12.94 -1.04 -17.94
CA PHE A 12 -13.50 -1.54 -16.68
C PHE A 12 -13.98 -0.40 -15.75
N GLU A 13 -13.17 0.64 -15.58
CA GLU A 13 -13.53 1.81 -14.75
C GLU A 13 -14.66 2.62 -15.35
N SER A 14 -14.73 2.70 -16.70
CA SER A 14 -15.84 3.35 -17.43
C SER A 14 -17.08 2.46 -17.59
N ARG A 15 -17.13 1.27 -16.94
CA ARG A 15 -18.24 0.32 -17.01
C ARG A 15 -18.57 -0.13 -18.45
N THR A 16 -17.54 -0.22 -19.30
CA THR A 16 -17.67 -0.59 -20.71
C THR A 16 -17.10 -1.98 -20.96
N GLU A 17 -17.78 -2.75 -21.80
CA GLU A 17 -17.28 -4.06 -22.23
C GLU A 17 -16.06 -3.88 -23.17
N LEU A 18 -15.02 -4.66 -22.92
CA LEU A 18 -13.85 -4.75 -23.79
C LEU A 18 -13.18 -6.13 -23.66
N ARG A 19 -12.72 -6.65 -24.79
CA ARG A 19 -11.82 -7.81 -24.81
C ARG A 19 -10.58 -7.46 -25.62
N ILE A 20 -9.41 -7.63 -24.99
CA ILE A 20 -8.13 -7.37 -25.62
C ILE A 20 -7.09 -8.37 -25.10
N ASP A 21 -6.49 -9.14 -26.02
CA ASP A 21 -5.50 -10.17 -25.72
C ASP A 21 -6.05 -11.16 -24.65
N ASN A 22 -5.33 -11.33 -23.57
CA ASN A 22 -5.68 -12.22 -22.45
C ASN A 22 -6.57 -11.59 -21.37
N SER A 23 -7.05 -10.38 -21.62
CA SER A 23 -7.85 -9.61 -20.66
C SER A 23 -9.23 -9.31 -21.24
N ARG A 24 -10.26 -9.34 -20.39
CA ARG A 24 -11.62 -8.92 -20.74
C ARG A 24 -12.32 -8.27 -19.56
N THR A 25 -13.25 -7.41 -19.87
CA THR A 25 -14.21 -6.84 -18.92
C THR A 25 -15.59 -6.77 -19.52
N ASP A 26 -16.62 -6.95 -18.71
CA ASP A 26 -18.03 -6.67 -19.04
C ASP A 26 -18.50 -5.33 -18.43
N GLY A 27 -17.57 -4.52 -17.94
CA GLY A 27 -17.84 -3.30 -17.23
C GLY A 27 -18.11 -3.47 -15.73
N THR A 28 -18.41 -4.67 -15.27
CA THR A 28 -18.63 -4.98 -13.85
C THR A 28 -17.50 -5.83 -13.28
N SER A 29 -16.97 -6.74 -14.07
CA SER A 29 -15.89 -7.65 -13.71
C SER A 29 -14.71 -7.51 -14.66
N LEU A 30 -13.51 -7.76 -14.17
CA LEU A 30 -12.28 -7.81 -14.94
C LEU A 30 -11.64 -9.19 -14.83
N TRP A 31 -11.34 -9.78 -15.97
CA TRP A 31 -10.68 -11.10 -16.05
C TRP A 31 -9.33 -11.02 -16.74
N LEU A 32 -8.41 -11.84 -16.26
CA LEU A 32 -7.12 -12.13 -16.86
C LEU A 32 -6.97 -13.64 -17.04
N PHE A 33 -6.73 -14.13 -18.26
CA PHE A 33 -6.69 -15.56 -18.62
C PHE A 33 -7.91 -16.34 -18.08
N ASN A 34 -9.13 -15.78 -18.23
CA ASN A 34 -10.39 -16.30 -17.71
C ASN A 34 -10.52 -16.32 -16.17
N ASN A 35 -9.53 -15.92 -15.41
CA ASN A 35 -9.65 -15.75 -13.97
C ASN A 35 -10.15 -14.34 -13.65
N LYS A 36 -11.20 -14.23 -12.83
CA LYS A 36 -11.70 -12.94 -12.38
C LYS A 36 -10.70 -12.37 -11.37
N ILE A 37 -10.18 -11.17 -11.62
CA ILE A 37 -9.19 -10.49 -10.77
C ILE A 37 -9.72 -9.22 -10.13
N ALA A 38 -10.81 -8.65 -10.64
CA ALA A 38 -11.50 -7.51 -10.02
C ALA A 38 -12.98 -7.52 -10.35
N GLU A 39 -13.79 -6.94 -9.47
CA GLU A 39 -15.20 -6.68 -9.71
C GLU A 39 -15.69 -5.48 -8.90
N TRP A 40 -16.67 -4.80 -9.47
CA TRP A 40 -17.43 -3.78 -8.77
C TRP A 40 -18.60 -4.45 -8.06
N ARG A 41 -18.68 -4.25 -6.76
CA ARG A 41 -19.84 -4.65 -5.93
C ARG A 41 -20.57 -3.41 -5.45
N THR A 42 -21.65 -3.60 -4.72
CA THR A 42 -22.47 -2.50 -4.16
C THR A 42 -21.70 -1.63 -3.18
N ASP A 43 -20.68 -2.20 -2.56
CA ASP A 43 -19.83 -1.60 -1.52
C ASP A 43 -18.43 -1.18 -2.04
N GLY A 44 -18.23 -1.14 -3.37
CA GLY A 44 -17.01 -0.62 -3.96
C GLY A 44 -16.25 -1.62 -4.85
N LEU A 45 -14.98 -1.31 -5.08
CA LEU A 45 -14.06 -2.12 -5.87
C LEU A 45 -13.50 -3.28 -5.05
N TRP A 46 -13.66 -4.50 -5.58
CA TRP A 46 -13.07 -5.72 -5.02
C TRP A 46 -12.01 -6.27 -5.95
N ILE A 47 -10.89 -6.71 -5.39
CA ILE A 47 -9.79 -7.31 -6.15
C ILE A 47 -9.29 -8.62 -5.55
N THR A 48 -8.66 -9.45 -6.39
CA THR A 48 -7.94 -10.67 -6.00
C THR A 48 -6.85 -10.97 -7.02
N ASN A 49 -5.82 -11.72 -6.61
CA ASN A 49 -4.85 -12.27 -7.56
C ASN A 49 -5.32 -13.56 -8.22
N ALA A 50 -6.49 -14.09 -7.81
CA ALA A 50 -7.07 -15.34 -8.27
C ALA A 50 -6.12 -16.56 -8.13
N GLY A 51 -5.20 -16.53 -7.16
CA GLY A 51 -4.17 -17.55 -6.94
C GLY A 51 -2.94 -17.43 -7.85
N TRP A 52 -2.82 -16.33 -8.61
CA TRP A 52 -1.71 -16.14 -9.55
C TRP A 52 -0.83 -14.94 -9.19
N ASP A 53 0.27 -15.21 -8.50
CA ASP A 53 1.31 -14.21 -8.15
C ASP A 53 2.18 -13.86 -9.36
N SER A 54 1.56 -13.48 -10.47
CA SER A 54 2.28 -13.18 -11.70
C SER A 54 2.52 -11.68 -11.90
N ARG A 55 3.62 -11.38 -12.62
CA ARG A 55 3.90 -10.00 -13.04
C ARG A 55 2.74 -9.38 -13.82
N THR A 56 2.04 -10.17 -14.64
CA THR A 56 0.92 -9.69 -15.44
C THR A 56 -0.30 -9.40 -14.57
N THR A 57 -0.61 -10.25 -13.58
CA THR A 57 -1.68 -9.99 -12.60
C THR A 57 -1.41 -8.71 -11.83
N LYS A 58 -0.19 -8.56 -11.30
CA LYS A 58 0.23 -7.36 -10.59
C LYS A 58 0.10 -6.10 -11.47
N GLU A 59 0.53 -6.15 -12.71
CA GLU A 59 0.44 -5.03 -13.64
C GLU A 59 -1.01 -4.62 -13.94
N ARG A 60 -1.94 -5.60 -14.10
CA ARG A 60 -3.35 -5.30 -14.33
C ARG A 60 -4.00 -4.67 -13.11
N LEU A 61 -3.75 -5.22 -11.93
CA LEU A 61 -4.30 -4.69 -10.68
C LEU A 61 -3.73 -3.30 -10.37
N ASN A 62 -2.43 -3.07 -10.57
CA ASN A 62 -1.81 -1.75 -10.39
C ASN A 62 -2.29 -0.68 -11.38
N GLY A 63 -3.03 -1.07 -12.40
CA GLY A 63 -3.70 -0.12 -13.28
C GLY A 63 -4.98 0.46 -12.69
N LEU A 64 -5.60 -0.21 -11.73
CA LEU A 64 -6.85 0.20 -11.10
C LEU A 64 -6.64 1.34 -10.13
N SER A 65 -7.61 2.25 -10.08
CA SER A 65 -7.58 3.38 -9.15
C SER A 65 -7.59 2.89 -7.70
N GLY A 66 -6.74 3.48 -6.87
CA GLY A 66 -6.63 3.13 -5.45
C GLY A 66 -5.88 1.83 -5.15
N VAL A 67 -5.29 1.17 -6.15
CA VAL A 67 -4.56 -0.10 -6.00
C VAL A 67 -3.08 0.08 -6.26
N GLN A 68 -2.27 -0.28 -5.29
CA GLN A 68 -0.81 -0.36 -5.43
C GLN A 68 -0.31 -1.68 -4.82
N ILE A 69 0.11 -2.60 -5.70
CA ILE A 69 0.64 -3.90 -5.30
C ILE A 69 2.15 -3.90 -5.48
N GLN A 70 2.84 -4.16 -4.40
CA GLN A 70 4.28 -4.38 -4.33
C GLN A 70 4.57 -5.85 -4.04
N GLN A 71 5.77 -6.30 -4.41
CA GLN A 71 6.24 -7.64 -4.07
C GLN A 71 7.62 -7.55 -3.43
N VAL A 72 7.70 -7.98 -2.18
CA VAL A 72 8.93 -7.98 -1.40
C VAL A 72 9.21 -9.41 -0.94
N ARG A 73 10.37 -9.95 -1.31
CA ARG A 73 10.80 -11.32 -0.94
C ARG A 73 9.73 -12.39 -1.22
N GLY A 74 9.01 -12.25 -2.35
CA GLY A 74 7.94 -13.18 -2.76
C GLY A 74 6.55 -12.88 -2.17
N ASN A 75 6.44 -12.05 -1.15
CA ASN A 75 5.15 -11.66 -0.56
C ASN A 75 4.55 -10.46 -1.28
N TRP A 76 3.24 -10.45 -1.44
CA TRP A 76 2.51 -9.32 -1.99
C TRP A 76 2.03 -8.39 -0.88
N PHE A 77 2.08 -7.09 -1.19
CA PHE A 77 1.59 -6.00 -0.34
C PHE A 77 0.65 -5.14 -1.17
N LEU A 78 -0.55 -4.94 -0.67
CA LEU A 78 -1.55 -4.04 -1.22
C LEU A 78 -1.55 -2.76 -0.40
N ASN A 79 -1.21 -1.64 -1.05
CA ASN A 79 -1.16 -0.31 -0.42
C ASN A 79 -0.36 -0.33 0.90
N GLY A 80 0.81 -1.00 0.88
CA GLY A 80 1.74 -1.09 2.00
C GLY A 80 1.43 -2.18 3.04
N ARG A 81 0.27 -2.83 3.01
CA ARG A 81 -0.08 -3.92 3.94
C ARG A 81 0.06 -5.28 3.29
N ARG A 82 0.56 -6.28 4.04
CA ARG A 82 0.67 -7.65 3.54
C ARG A 82 -0.70 -8.17 3.08
N TRP A 83 -0.75 -8.69 1.87
CA TRP A 83 -1.94 -9.24 1.25
C TRP A 83 -1.67 -10.64 0.71
N ASP A 84 -2.53 -11.57 1.04
CA ASP A 84 -2.43 -12.98 0.62
C ASP A 84 -2.96 -13.23 -0.80
N GLY A 85 -3.51 -12.19 -1.46
CA GLY A 85 -4.10 -12.29 -2.79
C GLY A 85 -5.57 -12.70 -2.79
N GLY A 86 -6.18 -12.96 -1.64
CA GLY A 86 -7.61 -13.20 -1.51
C GLY A 86 -8.47 -12.01 -1.91
N TRP A 87 -9.79 -12.20 -2.01
CA TRP A 87 -10.72 -11.11 -2.29
C TRP A 87 -10.71 -10.04 -1.20
N VAL A 88 -10.54 -8.79 -1.59
CA VAL A 88 -10.52 -7.64 -0.68
C VAL A 88 -11.25 -6.45 -1.29
N ASN A 89 -12.03 -5.73 -0.49
CA ASN A 89 -12.60 -4.44 -0.85
C ASN A 89 -11.51 -3.37 -0.75
N VAL A 90 -11.21 -2.69 -1.86
CA VAL A 90 -10.11 -1.69 -1.94
C VAL A 90 -10.41 -0.47 -1.08
N ASP A 91 -11.66 -0.01 -1.06
CA ASP A 91 -12.06 1.19 -0.31
C ASP A 91 -11.96 0.91 1.19
N ALA A 92 -12.56 -0.19 1.67
CA ALA A 92 -12.46 -0.59 3.07
C ALA A 92 -11.01 -0.93 3.50
N TRP A 93 -10.21 -1.48 2.58
CA TRP A 93 -8.78 -1.71 2.83
C TRP A 93 -8.02 -0.41 3.02
N ASN A 94 -8.31 0.60 2.20
CA ASN A 94 -7.68 1.91 2.28
C ASN A 94 -8.14 2.69 3.51
N ASP A 95 -9.43 2.67 3.83
CA ASP A 95 -9.98 3.27 5.05
C ASP A 95 -9.33 2.68 6.32
N GLY A 96 -9.03 1.38 6.31
CA GLY A 96 -8.31 0.70 7.39
C GLY A 96 -6.84 1.08 7.50
N ILE A 97 -6.23 1.69 6.46
CA ILE A 97 -4.83 2.16 6.52
C ILE A 97 -4.74 3.43 7.36
N ASP A 98 -5.74 4.32 7.26
CA ASP A 98 -5.75 5.56 8.02
C ASP A 98 -6.09 5.35 9.52
N SER A 99 -6.55 4.15 9.91
CA SER A 99 -7.08 3.87 11.26
C SER A 99 -6.31 2.81 12.06
N LEU A 100 -5.26 2.17 11.52
CA LEU A 100 -4.53 1.13 12.25
C LEU A 100 -3.14 1.63 12.69
N PRO A 101 -2.83 1.53 14.00
CA PRO A 101 -1.45 1.52 14.42
C PRO A 101 -0.77 0.33 13.73
N LEU A 102 0.39 0.55 13.14
CA LEU A 102 1.22 -0.54 12.66
C LEU A 102 1.46 -1.51 13.83
N GLU A 103 0.95 -2.75 13.72
CA GLU A 103 1.51 -3.80 14.57
C GLU A 103 3.02 -3.81 14.33
N VAL A 104 3.78 -3.56 15.37
CA VAL A 104 5.26 -3.58 15.37
C VAL A 104 5.70 -5.05 15.24
N THR A 105 5.43 -5.67 14.09
CA THR A 105 5.66 -7.10 13.91
C THR A 105 6.93 -7.45 13.15
N GLN A 106 7.65 -6.49 12.57
CA GLN A 106 9.02 -6.73 12.05
C GLN A 106 9.77 -5.41 11.96
N GLU A 107 10.99 -5.42 12.48
CA GLU A 107 11.97 -4.36 12.26
C GLU A 107 12.12 -4.13 10.75
N PRO A 108 11.70 -2.98 10.21
CA PRO A 108 12.11 -2.66 8.86
C PRO A 108 13.63 -2.48 8.92
N GLU A 109 14.37 -3.21 8.08
CA GLU A 109 15.78 -2.89 7.79
C GLU A 109 15.82 -1.55 7.06
N PHE A 110 15.62 -0.46 7.80
CA PHE A 110 15.90 0.87 7.31
C PHE A 110 17.40 1.15 7.54
N ASP A 111 18.03 1.60 6.49
CA ASP A 111 19.37 2.19 6.61
C ASP A 111 19.22 3.43 7.51
N ILE A 112 19.77 3.31 8.73
CA ILE A 112 19.69 4.39 9.75
C ILE A 112 20.38 5.60 9.17
N THR A 113 19.65 6.66 8.92
CA THR A 113 20.22 7.88 8.35
C THR A 113 21.36 8.39 9.23
N SER A 114 22.42 8.85 8.60
CA SER A 114 23.65 9.37 9.25
C SER A 114 23.39 10.42 10.34
N GLU A 115 22.29 11.15 10.28
CA GLU A 115 21.87 12.13 11.28
C GLU A 115 21.49 11.52 12.63
N TRP A 116 20.71 10.44 12.67
CA TRP A 116 20.35 9.80 13.93
C TRP A 116 21.51 8.99 14.51
N MET A 117 22.42 8.51 13.65
CA MET A 117 23.69 7.92 14.07
C MET A 117 24.60 8.98 14.70
N ALA A 118 24.66 10.19 14.15
CA ALA A 118 25.43 11.31 14.71
C ALA A 118 24.91 11.76 16.08
N GLU A 119 23.63 11.57 16.38
CA GLU A 119 23.03 11.83 17.70
C GLU A 119 23.28 10.70 18.73
N GLY A 120 24.08 9.70 18.40
CA GLY A 120 24.45 8.60 19.30
C GLY A 120 23.41 7.47 19.36
N TYR A 121 22.46 7.43 18.43
CA TYR A 121 21.49 6.34 18.31
C TYR A 121 22.12 5.15 17.60
N SER A 122 22.51 4.14 18.36
CA SER A 122 22.98 2.84 17.85
C SER A 122 21.86 1.76 17.86
N LYS A 123 20.61 2.16 18.16
CA LYS A 123 19.48 1.23 18.28
C LYS A 123 18.56 1.37 17.08
N PRO A 124 17.84 0.29 16.68
CA PRO A 124 16.87 0.37 15.62
C PRO A 124 15.81 1.42 15.91
N ILE A 125 15.39 2.14 14.87
CA ILE A 125 14.26 3.06 14.91
C ILE A 125 13.02 2.31 14.42
N TYR A 126 11.84 2.68 14.91
CA TYR A 126 10.60 1.97 14.62
C TYR A 126 9.63 2.89 13.86
N ALA A 127 9.10 2.38 12.75
CA ALA A 127 8.01 3.04 12.06
C ALA A 127 6.71 2.86 12.85
N VAL A 128 6.10 3.97 13.23
CA VAL A 128 4.82 3.98 13.96
C VAL A 128 3.64 4.39 13.07
N TYR A 129 3.93 4.93 11.89
CA TYR A 129 2.93 5.28 10.90
C TYR A 129 3.50 5.14 9.48
N HIS A 130 2.65 4.70 8.56
CA HIS A 130 2.98 4.56 7.15
C HIS A 130 1.81 5.04 6.28
N THR A 131 2.10 5.84 5.27
CA THR A 131 1.10 6.32 4.32
C THR A 131 1.70 6.53 2.93
N LEU A 132 0.85 6.50 1.91
CA LEU A 132 1.16 6.90 0.54
C LEU A 132 0.81 8.39 0.28
N ASN A 133 0.23 9.06 1.26
CA ASN A 133 -0.21 10.44 1.17
C ASN A 133 0.59 11.31 2.13
N GLU A 134 1.45 12.16 1.57
CA GLU A 134 2.27 13.09 2.36
C GLU A 134 1.42 14.02 3.26
N ALA A 135 0.22 14.40 2.84
CA ALA A 135 -0.66 15.25 3.64
C ALA A 135 -1.06 14.60 4.99
N SER A 136 -1.25 13.27 5.00
CA SER A 136 -1.58 12.53 6.23
C SER A 136 -0.43 12.51 7.24
N LEU A 137 0.82 12.75 6.83
CA LEU A 137 1.95 12.84 7.75
C LEU A 137 1.84 14.05 8.67
N ILE A 138 1.34 15.18 8.16
CA ILE A 138 1.20 16.43 8.90
C ILE A 138 0.22 16.24 10.06
N ASP A 139 -0.88 15.54 9.82
CA ASP A 139 -1.89 15.26 10.84
C ASP A 139 -1.32 14.36 11.94
N VAL A 140 -0.60 13.30 11.54
CA VAL A 140 0.02 12.36 12.49
C VAL A 140 1.15 13.02 13.28
N GLU A 141 1.98 13.85 12.68
CA GLU A 141 3.01 14.63 13.39
C GLU A 141 2.38 15.59 14.40
N THR A 142 1.24 16.18 14.07
CA THR A 142 0.50 17.05 14.97
C THR A 142 -0.02 16.26 16.17
N LEU A 143 -0.58 15.06 15.96
CA LEU A 143 -1.02 14.16 17.03
C LEU A 143 0.14 13.71 17.92
N LEU A 144 1.31 13.46 17.32
CA LEU A 144 2.53 13.06 18.03
C LEU A 144 3.31 14.26 18.59
N SER A 145 2.71 15.45 18.65
CA SER A 145 3.36 16.64 19.19
C SER A 145 3.90 16.37 20.60
N GLY A 146 5.23 16.58 20.78
CA GLY A 146 5.94 16.27 22.03
C GLY A 146 6.61 14.88 22.06
N ILE A 147 6.50 14.09 20.99
CA ILE A 147 7.35 12.94 20.75
C ILE A 147 8.30 13.29 19.61
N PRO A 148 9.62 13.13 19.76
CA PRO A 148 10.56 13.29 18.66
C PRO A 148 10.23 12.30 17.53
N THR A 149 9.85 12.83 16.36
CA THR A 149 9.53 12.04 15.17
C THR A 149 10.45 12.41 14.02
N LYS A 150 10.64 11.49 13.09
CA LYS A 150 11.35 11.76 11.85
C LYS A 150 10.57 11.20 10.68
N ARG A 151 10.48 11.96 9.59
CA ARG A 151 9.94 11.48 8.32
C ARG A 151 11.01 10.67 7.60
N MET A 152 10.59 9.56 7.05
CA MET A 152 11.39 8.76 6.12
C MET A 152 10.58 8.49 4.86
N GLU A 153 11.27 8.56 3.73
CA GLU A 153 10.74 8.20 2.43
C GLU A 153 11.52 6.97 1.96
N SER A 154 10.83 5.88 1.63
CA SER A 154 11.51 4.76 1.00
C SER A 154 11.55 4.98 -0.51
N ASP A 155 12.75 5.20 -1.01
CA ASP A 155 13.03 5.23 -2.44
C ASP A 155 13.09 3.78 -2.95
N THR A 156 11.93 3.19 -3.19
CA THR A 156 11.87 1.88 -3.83
C THR A 156 11.93 2.09 -5.34
N GLU A 157 13.11 1.87 -5.91
CA GLU A 157 13.32 1.90 -7.36
C GLU A 157 12.18 1.18 -8.09
N GLY A 158 11.43 1.92 -8.90
CA GLY A 158 10.35 1.40 -9.74
C GLY A 158 8.93 1.53 -9.18
N VAL A 159 8.71 2.24 -8.09
CA VAL A 159 7.38 2.55 -7.55
C VAL A 159 7.01 4.00 -7.89
N TYR A 160 5.85 4.19 -8.50
CA TYR A 160 5.37 5.50 -8.98
C TYR A 160 4.94 6.48 -7.88
N ARG A 161 4.98 6.08 -6.60
CA ARG A 161 4.69 6.93 -5.44
C ARG A 161 5.62 6.59 -4.29
N PRO A 162 6.17 7.58 -3.62
CA PRO A 162 6.97 7.36 -2.42
C PRO A 162 6.10 6.76 -1.30
N ASN A 163 6.72 5.90 -0.50
CA ASN A 163 6.15 5.48 0.77
C ASN A 163 6.70 6.39 1.85
N TYR A 164 5.82 7.00 2.61
CA TYR A 164 6.18 7.88 3.71
C TYR A 164 6.01 7.16 5.04
N PHE A 165 6.98 7.34 5.92
CA PHE A 165 6.97 6.75 7.25
C PHE A 165 7.22 7.83 8.29
N ILE A 166 6.58 7.70 9.45
CA ILE A 166 6.97 8.41 10.66
C ILE A 166 7.63 7.39 11.58
N VAL A 167 8.87 7.68 11.95
CA VAL A 167 9.65 6.84 12.84
C VAL A 167 9.89 7.55 14.16
N VAL A 168 9.95 6.76 15.23
CA VAL A 168 10.20 7.24 16.58
C VAL A 168 11.35 6.47 17.22
N ARG A 169 11.86 6.98 18.32
CA ARG A 169 12.85 6.31 19.14
C ARG A 169 12.26 5.11 19.87
N PRO A 170 13.06 4.07 20.17
CA PRO A 170 12.57 2.88 20.88
C PRO A 170 11.83 3.20 22.18
N GLU A 171 12.31 4.19 22.94
CA GLU A 171 11.71 4.61 24.20
C GLU A 171 10.36 5.31 24.06
N ASP A 172 10.02 5.81 22.88
CA ASP A 172 8.81 6.57 22.60
C ASP A 172 7.71 5.73 21.91
N ILE A 173 8.00 4.46 21.55
CA ILE A 173 7.06 3.60 20.80
C ILE A 173 5.72 3.46 21.51
N ASP A 174 5.73 3.03 22.76
CA ASP A 174 4.49 2.76 23.53
C ASP A 174 3.63 4.02 23.64
N LYS A 175 4.28 5.17 23.80
CA LYS A 175 3.60 6.45 23.90
C LYS A 175 2.99 6.86 22.56
N ALA A 176 3.74 6.70 21.45
CA ALA A 176 3.27 7.01 20.11
C ALA A 176 2.09 6.12 19.70
N VAL A 177 2.21 4.79 19.91
CA VAL A 177 1.16 3.81 19.62
C VAL A 177 -0.11 4.14 20.41
N LYS A 178 0.01 4.49 21.70
CA LYS A 178 -1.14 4.86 22.52
C LYS A 178 -1.87 6.11 22.00
N ILE A 179 -1.13 7.10 21.50
CA ILE A 179 -1.72 8.31 20.92
C ILE A 179 -2.45 8.00 19.62
N LEU A 180 -1.85 7.18 18.74
CA LEU A 180 -2.41 6.83 17.43
C LEU A 180 -3.57 5.82 17.51
N SER A 181 -3.77 5.18 18.66
CA SER A 181 -4.85 4.19 18.88
C SER A 181 -6.12 4.79 19.49
N ASN A 182 -6.12 6.08 19.82
CA ASN A 182 -7.29 6.80 20.36
C ASN A 182 -7.96 7.65 19.28
#